data_f6f4d4e6fc54eb2b9b67d273b2312499
#
_entry.id   f6f4d4e6fc54eb2b9b67d273b2312499
#
_cell.length_a   1.000
_cell.length_b   1.000
_cell.length_c   1.000
_cell.angle_alpha   90.00
_cell.angle_beta   90.00
_cell.angle_gamma   90.00
#
_symmetry.space_group_name_H-M   'P 1'
#
loop_
_entity.id
_entity.type
_entity.pdbx_description
1 polymer ?
#
loop_
_entity_poly.entity_id
_entity_poly.type
_entity_poly.pdbx_seq_one_letter_code
_entity_poly.pdbx_strand_id
1 'polypeptide(L)'
;MYLDKCFPREITDAKKNNTPVVIVGGTVEYHGPQCSYGCDTLVAQGLVEKLAEKKEIIIAPTISYSPSSYAVGDATSGTVHVEENAFEEYVYYVFMSMLSAGLRNIYVVIHHQFEQENLMPMTLCYMKAAKRATMAYLEKTKGQGWWGSESYNTYYENLGNADDPFSWIKVIPAMSKEAQNATGYDHAGKYECSILMALYPDAKGLV
;
A
#
# COMPACT_ATOMS: atom_id res chain seq x y z
N MET A 1 -0.35 -16.15 0.08
CA MET A 1 -1.67 -16.50 -0.53
C MET A 1 -2.23 -15.25 -1.21
N TYR A 2 -3.01 -15.37 -2.31
CA TYR A 2 -3.64 -14.23 -2.97
C TYR A 2 -5.12 -14.13 -2.57
N LEU A 3 -5.58 -12.92 -2.21
CA LEU A 3 -6.92 -12.67 -1.68
C LEU A 3 -8.04 -13.08 -2.66
N ASP A 4 -7.84 -12.82 -3.95
CA ASP A 4 -8.76 -13.18 -5.04
C ASP A 4 -8.85 -14.69 -5.30
N LYS A 5 -7.95 -15.47 -4.70
CA LYS A 5 -7.91 -16.95 -4.75
C LYS A 5 -8.31 -17.59 -3.43
N CYS A 6 -8.60 -16.80 -2.38
CA CYS A 6 -8.98 -17.32 -1.08
C CYS A 6 -10.43 -17.82 -1.07
N PHE A 7 -10.64 -18.93 -0.42
CA PHE A 7 -11.99 -19.41 -0.07
C PHE A 7 -12.50 -18.75 1.24
N PRO A 8 -13.82 -18.73 1.50
CA PRO A 8 -14.39 -18.09 2.69
C PRO A 8 -13.80 -18.59 4.02
N ARG A 9 -13.44 -19.88 4.12
CA ARG A 9 -12.79 -20.45 5.31
C ARG A 9 -11.42 -19.83 5.59
N GLU A 10 -10.64 -19.59 4.55
CA GLU A 10 -9.28 -19.02 4.66
C GLU A 10 -9.35 -17.57 5.14
N ILE A 11 -10.35 -16.81 4.70
CA ILE A 11 -10.61 -15.47 5.22
C ILE A 11 -11.05 -15.51 6.69
N THR A 12 -11.85 -16.52 7.07
CA THR A 12 -12.25 -16.71 8.47
C THR A 12 -11.03 -17.01 9.36
N ASP A 13 -10.15 -17.87 8.90
CA ASP A 13 -8.92 -18.21 9.63
C ASP A 13 -7.95 -17.04 9.69
N ALA A 14 -7.79 -16.30 8.60
CA ALA A 14 -6.97 -15.08 8.56
C ALA A 14 -7.44 -14.02 9.58
N LYS A 15 -8.76 -13.84 9.74
CA LYS A 15 -9.31 -12.93 10.76
C LYS A 15 -8.99 -13.38 12.18
N LYS A 16 -9.12 -14.68 12.46
CA LYS A 16 -8.80 -15.25 13.79
C LYS A 16 -7.33 -15.10 14.13
N ASN A 17 -6.45 -15.32 13.15
CA ASN A 17 -5.00 -15.29 13.31
C ASN A 17 -4.42 -13.88 13.15
N ASN A 18 -5.26 -12.88 12.87
CA ASN A 18 -4.83 -11.51 12.51
C ASN A 18 -3.76 -11.51 11.41
N THR A 19 -3.91 -12.40 10.40
CA THR A 19 -2.97 -12.55 9.29
C THR A 19 -2.87 -11.23 8.51
N PRO A 20 -1.65 -10.76 8.22
CA PRO A 20 -1.48 -9.52 7.44
C PRO A 20 -2.08 -9.64 6.05
N VAL A 21 -2.85 -8.62 5.65
CA VAL A 21 -3.33 -8.43 4.29
C VAL A 21 -2.54 -7.28 3.66
N VAL A 22 -1.87 -7.55 2.56
CA VAL A 22 -0.96 -6.59 1.92
C VAL A 22 -1.53 -6.18 0.58
N ILE A 23 -1.79 -4.88 0.42
CA ILE A 23 -2.11 -4.24 -0.85
C ILE A 23 -0.80 -3.70 -1.43
N VAL A 24 -0.48 -4.05 -2.65
CA VAL A 24 0.60 -3.42 -3.40
C VAL A 24 0.05 -2.16 -4.05
N GLY A 25 0.63 -1.01 -3.72
CA GLY A 25 0.35 0.27 -4.35
C GLY A 25 1.50 0.67 -5.28
N GLY A 26 1.16 1.06 -6.47
CA GLY A 26 2.13 1.54 -7.46
C GLY A 26 1.47 2.41 -8.51
N THR A 27 2.19 2.70 -9.56
CA THR A 27 1.68 3.48 -10.68
C THR A 27 2.14 2.91 -12.02
N VAL A 28 1.54 3.39 -13.09
CA VAL A 28 2.00 3.20 -14.47
C VAL A 28 2.54 4.54 -14.93
N GLU A 29 3.85 4.68 -14.93
CA GLU A 29 4.56 5.93 -15.16
C GLU A 29 5.68 5.75 -16.18
N TYR A 30 5.99 6.81 -16.91
CA TYR A 30 7.13 6.83 -17.82
C TYR A 30 8.45 6.72 -17.06
N HIS A 31 9.22 5.68 -17.36
CA HIS A 31 10.53 5.39 -16.75
C HIS A 31 11.67 5.40 -17.80
N GLY A 32 11.59 6.32 -18.77
CA GLY A 32 12.56 6.38 -19.85
C GLY A 32 12.46 5.21 -20.82
N PRO A 33 13.30 5.18 -21.87
CA PRO A 33 13.27 4.15 -22.90
C PRO A 33 13.85 2.80 -22.41
N GLN A 34 14.52 2.78 -21.27
CA GLN A 34 15.23 1.61 -20.75
C GLN A 34 14.45 0.84 -19.69
N CYS A 35 13.33 1.33 -19.19
CA CYS A 35 12.61 0.70 -18.09
C CYS A 35 11.10 0.60 -18.38
N SER A 36 10.46 -0.41 -17.81
CA SER A 36 9.04 -0.64 -18.00
C SER A 36 8.18 0.40 -17.29
N TYR A 37 7.02 0.74 -17.86
CA TYR A 37 6.03 1.64 -17.23
C TYR A 37 5.50 1.15 -15.87
N GLY A 38 5.55 -0.14 -15.64
CA GLY A 38 5.10 -0.76 -14.39
C GLY A 38 6.19 -0.88 -13.34
N CYS A 39 7.35 -0.23 -13.49
CA CYS A 39 8.50 -0.37 -12.61
C CYS A 39 8.11 -0.26 -11.14
N ASP A 40 7.46 0.81 -10.74
CA ASP A 40 7.01 1.03 -9.36
C ASP A 40 6.15 -0.12 -8.82
N THR A 41 5.14 -0.49 -9.60
CA THR A 41 4.24 -1.57 -9.21
C THR A 41 4.98 -2.90 -9.11
N LEU A 42 5.84 -3.21 -10.09
CA LEU A 42 6.56 -4.47 -10.15
C LEU A 42 7.59 -4.61 -9.04
N VAL A 43 8.30 -3.53 -8.71
CA VAL A 43 9.25 -3.54 -7.58
C VAL A 43 8.52 -3.81 -6.27
N ALA A 44 7.45 -3.07 -5.98
CA ALA A 44 6.67 -3.29 -4.76
C ALA A 44 6.08 -4.71 -4.72
N GLN A 45 5.53 -5.19 -5.83
CA GLN A 45 4.94 -6.52 -5.93
C GLN A 45 5.98 -7.62 -5.72
N GLY A 46 7.11 -7.56 -6.41
CA GLY A 46 8.17 -8.56 -6.27
C GLY A 46 8.73 -8.64 -4.85
N LEU A 47 8.87 -7.50 -4.17
CA LEU A 47 9.29 -7.47 -2.77
C LEU A 47 8.25 -8.11 -1.84
N VAL A 48 6.96 -7.84 -2.06
CA VAL A 48 5.87 -8.44 -1.29
C VAL A 48 5.76 -9.95 -1.56
N GLU A 49 5.98 -10.39 -2.80
CA GLU A 49 6.02 -11.81 -3.14
C GLU A 49 7.19 -12.54 -2.47
N LYS A 50 8.37 -11.91 -2.42
CA LYS A 50 9.53 -12.42 -1.67
C LYS A 50 9.27 -12.47 -0.15
N LEU A 51 8.52 -11.53 0.39
CA LEU A 51 8.07 -11.56 1.78
C LEU A 51 7.13 -12.76 2.02
N ALA A 52 6.21 -13.02 1.08
CA ALA A 52 5.25 -14.11 1.17
C ALA A 52 5.90 -15.52 1.13
N GLU A 53 7.10 -15.64 0.58
CA GLU A 53 7.90 -16.88 0.67
C GLU A 53 8.36 -17.17 2.12
N LYS A 54 8.45 -16.15 2.97
CA LYS A 54 9.02 -16.23 4.32
C LYS A 54 8.00 -16.04 5.44
N LYS A 55 6.87 -15.42 5.14
CA LYS A 55 5.83 -15.04 6.10
C LYS A 55 4.46 -15.38 5.56
N GLU A 56 3.59 -15.84 6.45
CA GLU A 56 2.18 -16.03 6.12
C GLU A 56 1.51 -14.67 5.99
N ILE A 57 1.20 -14.30 4.75
CA ILE A 57 0.49 -13.06 4.39
C ILE A 57 -0.54 -13.35 3.30
N ILE A 58 -1.56 -12.51 3.21
CA ILE A 58 -2.50 -12.46 2.09
C ILE A 58 -2.16 -11.26 1.21
N ILE A 59 -1.86 -11.51 -0.05
CA ILE A 59 -1.63 -10.45 -1.05
C ILE A 59 -2.97 -10.09 -1.68
N ALA A 60 -3.43 -8.87 -1.47
CA ALA A 60 -4.62 -8.33 -2.11
C ALA A 60 -4.34 -7.95 -3.58
N PRO A 61 -5.37 -7.82 -4.43
CA PRO A 61 -5.20 -7.29 -5.79
C PRO A 61 -4.43 -5.98 -5.80
N THR A 62 -3.46 -5.88 -6.69
CA THR A 62 -2.58 -4.72 -6.83
C THR A 62 -3.35 -3.52 -7.36
N ILE A 63 -3.05 -2.34 -6.84
CA ILE A 63 -3.58 -1.06 -7.31
C ILE A 63 -2.48 -0.34 -8.07
N SER A 64 -2.53 -0.40 -9.40
CA SER A 64 -1.49 0.13 -10.30
C SER A 64 -1.84 1.48 -10.93
N TYR A 65 -3.08 1.93 -10.86
CA TYR A 65 -3.51 3.24 -11.35
C TYR A 65 -3.74 4.18 -10.18
N SER A 66 -2.93 5.21 -10.08
CA SER A 66 -2.85 6.11 -8.93
C SER A 66 -2.42 7.52 -9.35
N PRO A 67 -2.36 8.48 -8.43
CA PRO A 67 -1.76 9.79 -8.69
C PRO A 67 -0.26 9.66 -8.99
N SER A 68 0.08 9.66 -10.27
CA SER A 68 1.45 9.61 -10.77
C SER A 68 2.04 11.00 -11.02
N SER A 69 1.20 11.96 -11.40
CA SER A 69 1.58 13.25 -11.99
C SER A 69 2.20 13.10 -13.40
N TYR A 70 2.52 14.22 -14.02
CA TYR A 70 3.23 14.29 -15.30
C TYR A 70 4.59 14.98 -15.15
N ALA A 71 5.23 14.82 -13.98
CA ALA A 71 6.50 15.48 -13.69
C ALA A 71 7.67 14.88 -14.49
N VAL A 72 7.63 13.60 -14.82
CA VAL A 72 8.70 12.89 -15.52
C VAL A 72 8.40 12.67 -16.99
N GLY A 73 7.17 12.50 -17.36
CA GLY A 73 6.71 12.39 -18.73
C GLY A 73 5.38 13.10 -18.91
N ASP A 74 5.15 13.71 -20.08
CA ASP A 74 3.87 14.33 -20.38
C ASP A 74 2.76 13.28 -20.60
N ALA A 75 1.53 13.75 -20.79
CA ALA A 75 0.37 12.87 -21.01
C ALA A 75 0.50 11.99 -22.26
N THR A 76 1.37 12.36 -23.22
CA THR A 76 1.60 11.55 -24.45
C THR A 76 2.67 10.49 -24.27
N SER A 77 3.41 10.53 -23.17
CA SER A 77 4.48 9.56 -22.85
C SER A 77 3.96 8.24 -22.30
N GLY A 78 2.64 8.05 -22.12
CA GLY A 78 2.05 6.80 -21.66
C GLY A 78 1.88 6.69 -20.13
N THR A 79 2.23 7.70 -19.37
CA THR A 79 1.90 7.79 -17.93
C THR A 79 0.39 7.82 -17.73
N VAL A 80 -0.11 7.03 -16.80
CA VAL A 80 -1.53 7.02 -16.41
C VAL A 80 -1.68 7.70 -15.05
N HIS A 81 -2.20 8.92 -15.07
CA HIS A 81 -2.49 9.67 -13.86
C HIS A 81 -3.97 9.56 -13.48
N VAL A 82 -4.22 9.36 -12.20
CA VAL A 82 -5.57 9.41 -11.60
C VAL A 82 -5.59 10.58 -10.62
N GLU A 83 -6.60 11.44 -10.75
CA GLU A 83 -6.79 12.57 -9.84
C GLU A 83 -6.90 12.13 -8.38
N GLU A 84 -6.26 12.88 -7.48
CA GLU A 84 -6.12 12.54 -6.07
C GLU A 84 -7.47 12.29 -5.38
N ASN A 85 -8.46 13.14 -5.64
CA ASN A 85 -9.79 13.00 -5.03
C ASN A 85 -10.50 11.71 -5.45
N ALA A 86 -10.40 11.35 -6.72
CA ALA A 86 -11.00 10.12 -7.24
C ALA A 86 -10.29 8.89 -6.67
N PHE A 87 -8.97 8.94 -6.60
CA PHE A 87 -8.17 7.86 -6.05
C PHE A 87 -8.38 7.68 -4.54
N GLU A 88 -8.37 8.76 -3.77
CA GLU A 88 -8.65 8.73 -2.33
C GLU A 88 -10.01 8.09 -2.04
N GLU A 89 -11.04 8.49 -2.79
CA GLU A 89 -12.38 7.94 -2.61
C GLU A 89 -12.44 6.44 -2.95
N TYR A 90 -11.78 6.02 -4.03
CA TYR A 90 -11.68 4.61 -4.40
C TYR A 90 -11.02 3.78 -3.28
N VAL A 91 -9.84 4.17 -2.81
CA VAL A 91 -9.13 3.42 -1.77
C VAL A 91 -9.85 3.49 -0.41
N TYR A 92 -10.56 4.57 -0.11
CA TYR A 92 -11.43 4.66 1.06
C TYR A 92 -12.47 3.55 1.08
N TYR A 93 -13.17 3.28 -0.03
CA TYR A 93 -14.15 2.21 -0.11
C TYR A 93 -13.52 0.82 -0.07
N VAL A 94 -12.33 0.64 -0.61
CA VAL A 94 -11.56 -0.60 -0.46
C VAL A 94 -11.30 -0.87 1.02
N PHE A 95 -10.78 0.10 1.76
CA PHE A 95 -10.51 -0.02 3.19
C PHE A 95 -11.78 -0.24 4.02
N MET A 96 -12.83 0.51 3.75
CA MET A 96 -14.12 0.33 4.42
C MET A 96 -14.66 -1.10 4.25
N SER A 97 -14.53 -1.66 3.06
CA SER A 97 -14.95 -3.03 2.76
C SER A 97 -14.10 -4.06 3.52
N MET A 98 -12.78 -3.87 3.57
CA MET A 98 -11.88 -4.74 4.33
C MET A 98 -12.15 -4.68 5.84
N LEU A 99 -12.36 -3.47 6.39
CA LEU A 99 -12.72 -3.30 7.79
C LEU A 99 -14.09 -3.93 8.11
N SER A 100 -15.06 -3.79 7.21
CA SER A 100 -16.40 -4.43 7.35
C SER A 100 -16.33 -5.94 7.27
N ALA A 101 -15.40 -6.48 6.49
CA ALA A 101 -15.11 -7.92 6.44
C ALA A 101 -14.42 -8.43 7.71
N GLY A 102 -13.96 -7.55 8.61
CA GLY A 102 -13.30 -7.91 9.88
C GLY A 102 -11.78 -7.99 9.80
N LEU A 103 -11.16 -7.54 8.71
CA LEU A 103 -9.70 -7.49 8.59
C LEU A 103 -9.16 -6.29 9.39
N ARG A 104 -8.08 -6.49 10.16
CA ARG A 104 -7.52 -5.49 11.10
C ARG A 104 -6.00 -5.31 11.00
N ASN A 105 -5.35 -6.05 10.12
CA ASN A 105 -3.90 -6.02 9.95
C ASN A 105 -3.59 -5.81 8.46
N ILE A 106 -3.85 -4.58 8.00
CA ILE A 106 -3.80 -4.22 6.58
C ILE A 106 -2.56 -3.36 6.34
N TYR A 107 -1.79 -3.71 5.34
CA TYR A 107 -0.63 -2.94 4.89
C TYR A 107 -0.83 -2.50 3.44
N VAL A 108 -0.47 -1.26 3.15
CA VAL A 108 -0.25 -0.79 1.78
C VAL A 108 1.24 -0.61 1.61
N VAL A 109 1.84 -1.36 0.68
CA VAL A 109 3.28 -1.30 0.37
C VAL A 109 3.46 -0.54 -0.93
N ILE A 110 4.22 0.54 -0.90
CA ILE A 110 4.36 1.49 -2.00
C ILE A 110 5.82 1.60 -2.43
N HIS A 111 6.06 1.54 -3.74
CA HIS A 111 7.30 1.97 -4.37
C HIS A 111 6.95 2.99 -5.47
N HIS A 112 6.85 4.23 -5.12
CA HIS A 112 6.64 5.39 -5.98
C HIS A 112 6.85 6.65 -5.15
N GLN A 113 7.95 7.37 -5.39
CA GLN A 113 8.24 8.67 -4.78
C GLN A 113 7.94 8.71 -3.26
N PHE A 114 8.27 7.64 -2.55
CA PHE A 114 8.18 7.58 -1.09
C PHE A 114 9.51 8.05 -0.51
N GLU A 115 9.83 9.32 -0.72
CA GLU A 115 11.08 9.91 -0.27
C GLU A 115 10.91 10.49 1.12
N GLN A 116 11.58 9.89 2.09
CA GLN A 116 11.74 10.37 3.47
C GLN A 116 10.58 11.22 4.03
N GLU A 117 10.68 12.55 3.93
CA GLU A 117 9.70 13.50 4.45
C GLU A 117 8.83 14.13 3.37
N ASN A 118 9.18 13.94 2.10
CA ASN A 118 8.45 14.47 0.96
C ASN A 118 7.44 13.42 0.47
N LEU A 119 6.36 13.27 1.20
CA LEU A 119 5.30 12.34 0.83
C LEU A 119 4.56 12.85 -0.40
N MET A 120 4.54 12.03 -1.44
CA MET A 120 3.86 12.35 -2.68
C MET A 120 2.35 12.11 -2.63
N PRO A 121 1.56 12.72 -3.54
CA PRO A 121 0.11 12.67 -3.52
C PRO A 121 -0.48 11.28 -3.36
N MET A 122 0.04 10.26 -4.05
CA MET A 122 -0.44 8.89 -3.92
C MET A 122 -0.36 8.37 -2.47
N THR A 123 0.78 8.55 -1.82
CA THR A 123 0.98 8.13 -0.42
C THR A 123 0.04 8.87 0.53
N LEU A 124 -0.11 10.18 0.34
CA LEU A 124 -1.01 11.01 1.14
C LEU A 124 -2.47 10.58 0.97
N CYS A 125 -2.90 10.26 -0.25
CA CYS A 125 -4.25 9.71 -0.51
C CYS A 125 -4.49 8.42 0.25
N TYR A 126 -3.56 7.46 0.19
CA TYR A 126 -3.67 6.23 0.97
C TYR A 126 -3.74 6.49 2.48
N MET A 127 -2.86 7.35 3.00
CA MET A 127 -2.83 7.66 4.43
C MET A 127 -4.11 8.35 4.89
N LYS A 128 -4.63 9.31 4.13
CA LYS A 128 -5.88 10.01 4.43
C LYS A 128 -7.07 9.06 4.35
N ALA A 129 -7.17 8.27 3.27
CA ALA A 129 -8.22 7.26 3.11
C ALA A 129 -8.23 6.24 4.25
N ALA A 130 -7.05 5.77 4.70
CA ALA A 130 -6.93 4.84 5.82
C ALA A 130 -7.51 5.43 7.11
N LYS A 131 -7.18 6.69 7.42
CA LYS A 131 -7.70 7.36 8.63
C LYS A 131 -9.21 7.64 8.51
N ARG A 132 -9.68 8.13 7.36
CA ARG A 132 -11.11 8.31 7.08
C ARG A 132 -11.90 7.01 7.25
N ALA A 133 -11.43 5.93 6.66
CA ALA A 133 -12.09 4.63 6.73
C ALA A 133 -12.16 4.11 8.17
N THR A 134 -11.08 4.23 8.93
CA THR A 134 -11.03 3.83 10.34
C THR A 134 -12.04 4.64 11.17
N MET A 135 -12.06 5.96 11.03
CA MET A 135 -13.01 6.83 11.75
C MET A 135 -14.46 6.49 11.40
N ALA A 136 -14.77 6.44 10.09
CA ALA A 136 -16.13 6.13 9.64
C ALA A 136 -16.59 4.73 10.08
N TYR A 137 -15.67 3.75 10.10
CA TYR A 137 -15.97 2.41 10.60
C TYR A 137 -16.27 2.41 12.11
N LEU A 138 -15.48 3.15 12.89
CA LEU A 138 -15.70 3.26 14.34
C LEU A 138 -17.02 3.97 14.65
N GLU A 139 -17.32 5.07 14.00
CA GLU A 139 -18.60 5.78 14.15
C GLU A 139 -19.80 4.88 13.78
N LYS A 140 -19.69 4.11 12.68
CA LYS A 140 -20.72 3.18 12.27
C LYS A 140 -20.94 2.03 13.26
N THR A 141 -19.89 1.53 13.89
CA THR A 141 -19.95 0.32 14.74
C THR A 141 -20.06 0.61 16.22
N LYS A 142 -19.56 1.75 16.68
CA LYS A 142 -19.54 2.18 18.09
C LYS A 142 -20.49 3.32 18.38
N GLY A 143 -20.97 4.04 17.35
CA GLY A 143 -21.78 5.24 17.48
C GLY A 143 -20.96 6.52 17.62
N GLN A 144 -21.62 7.67 17.52
CA GLN A 144 -20.99 8.96 17.75
C GLN A 144 -20.59 9.08 19.23
N GLY A 145 -19.48 9.77 19.50
CA GLY A 145 -18.94 9.89 20.87
C GLY A 145 -18.16 8.67 21.36
N TRP A 146 -17.89 7.69 20.49
CA TRP A 146 -17.20 6.46 20.85
C TRP A 146 -15.88 6.67 21.58
N TRP A 147 -15.14 7.71 21.23
CA TRP A 147 -13.84 8.01 21.85
C TRP A 147 -13.96 8.39 23.33
N GLY A 148 -15.03 9.10 23.72
CA GLY A 148 -15.30 9.47 25.11
C GLY A 148 -15.93 8.36 25.95
N SER A 149 -16.14 7.16 25.41
CA SER A 149 -16.72 6.04 26.15
C SER A 149 -15.69 5.38 27.07
N GLU A 150 -16.17 4.74 28.16
CA GLU A 150 -15.30 4.03 29.11
C GLU A 150 -14.42 2.95 28.46
N SER A 151 -14.89 2.35 27.37
CA SER A 151 -14.13 1.33 26.63
C SER A 151 -12.89 1.88 25.92
N TYR A 152 -12.73 3.20 25.85
CA TYR A 152 -11.58 3.87 25.21
C TYR A 152 -10.82 4.79 26.20
N ASN A 153 -11.07 4.73 27.49
CA ASN A 153 -10.39 5.57 28.48
C ASN A 153 -8.87 5.33 28.56
N THR A 154 -8.41 4.16 28.11
CA THR A 154 -6.98 3.79 28.01
C THR A 154 -6.42 3.96 26.58
N TYR A 155 -7.12 4.67 25.69
CA TYR A 155 -6.71 4.81 24.29
C TYR A 155 -5.26 5.30 24.14
N TYR A 156 -4.88 6.33 24.88
CA TYR A 156 -3.54 6.90 24.78
C TYR A 156 -2.43 6.00 25.34
N GLU A 157 -2.76 5.04 26.19
CA GLU A 157 -1.83 4.04 26.71
C GLU A 157 -1.56 2.94 25.67
N ASN A 158 -2.47 2.76 24.71
CA ASN A 158 -2.44 1.71 23.70
C ASN A 158 -2.05 2.20 22.30
N LEU A 159 -1.58 3.45 22.17
CA LEU A 159 -1.17 4.00 20.89
C LEU A 159 -0.09 3.15 20.22
N GLY A 160 -0.34 2.79 18.95
CA GLY A 160 0.56 1.97 18.15
C GLY A 160 0.52 0.47 18.43
N ASN A 161 -0.21 0.01 19.45
CA ASN A 161 -0.45 -1.40 19.72
C ASN A 161 -1.49 -1.98 18.75
N ALA A 162 -1.63 -3.31 18.72
CA ALA A 162 -2.61 -4.00 17.88
C ALA A 162 -4.06 -3.57 18.17
N ASP A 163 -4.33 -3.10 19.39
CA ASP A 163 -5.64 -2.61 19.83
C ASP A 163 -5.92 -1.16 19.41
N ASP A 164 -4.89 -0.42 18.95
CA ASP A 164 -5.08 0.91 18.38
C ASP A 164 -5.76 0.82 17.01
N PRO A 165 -7.01 1.31 16.85
CA PRO A 165 -7.71 1.23 15.57
C PRO A 165 -6.96 1.93 14.43
N PHE A 166 -6.18 2.96 14.73
CA PHE A 166 -5.40 3.68 13.74
C PHE A 166 -4.11 2.95 13.32
N SER A 167 -3.82 1.79 13.93
CA SER A 167 -2.79 0.84 13.50
C SER A 167 -3.32 -0.23 12.55
N TRP A 168 -4.64 -0.36 12.34
CA TRP A 168 -5.24 -1.41 11.52
C TRP A 168 -4.88 -1.31 10.04
N ILE A 169 -4.64 -0.09 9.55
CA ILE A 169 -4.20 0.16 8.18
C ILE A 169 -2.91 0.97 8.21
N LYS A 170 -1.85 0.40 7.69
CA LYS A 170 -0.52 1.00 7.64
C LYS A 170 -0.09 1.20 6.21
N VAL A 171 0.40 2.38 5.90
CA VAL A 171 0.97 2.73 4.60
C VAL A 171 2.47 2.84 4.78
N ILE A 172 3.23 2.02 4.08
CA ILE A 172 4.67 1.89 4.26
C ILE A 172 5.40 1.85 2.91
N PRO A 173 6.65 2.32 2.86
CA PRO A 173 7.47 2.16 1.67
C PRO A 173 7.87 0.69 1.47
N ALA A 174 8.06 0.30 0.21
CA ALA A 174 8.55 -1.03 -0.16
C ALA A 174 9.99 -1.26 0.30
N MET A 175 10.78 -0.19 0.40
CA MET A 175 12.16 -0.23 0.90
C MET A 175 12.29 0.55 2.20
N SER A 176 13.09 0.02 3.14
CA SER A 176 13.39 0.73 4.39
C SER A 176 14.22 2.00 4.13
N LYS A 177 14.19 2.94 5.08
CA LYS A 177 15.00 4.15 5.02
C LYS A 177 16.51 3.83 4.92
N GLU A 178 16.96 2.79 5.61
CA GLU A 178 18.33 2.33 5.55
C GLU A 178 18.70 1.82 4.16
N ALA A 179 17.82 1.04 3.53
CA ALA A 179 18.03 0.56 2.17
C ALA A 179 18.05 1.72 1.16
N GLN A 180 17.12 2.66 1.27
CA GLN A 180 17.08 3.86 0.44
C GLN A 180 18.35 4.71 0.58
N ASN A 181 18.82 4.93 1.81
CA ASN A 181 20.06 5.67 2.06
C ASN A 181 21.30 4.96 1.51
N ALA A 182 21.32 3.62 1.52
CA ALA A 182 22.45 2.84 1.02
C ALA A 182 22.50 2.77 -0.52
N THR A 183 21.35 2.79 -1.19
CA THR A 183 21.24 2.68 -2.65
C THR A 183 21.10 4.03 -3.35
N GLY A 184 20.65 5.05 -2.63
CA GLY A 184 20.29 6.35 -3.19
C GLY A 184 18.84 6.34 -3.73
N TYR A 185 18.43 7.53 -4.18
CA TYR A 185 17.14 7.76 -4.81
C TYR A 185 17.39 7.98 -6.31
N ASP A 186 16.69 7.22 -7.15
CA ASP A 186 16.69 7.46 -8.58
C ASP A 186 15.30 7.16 -9.16
N HIS A 187 15.05 7.69 -10.35
CA HIS A 187 13.89 7.37 -11.15
C HIS A 187 14.38 6.79 -12.47
N ALA A 188 14.00 5.55 -12.78
CA ALA A 188 14.47 4.79 -13.93
C ALA A 188 16.01 4.68 -14.02
N GLY A 189 16.69 4.88 -12.91
CA GLY A 189 18.13 4.89 -12.85
C GLY A 189 18.73 3.52 -12.50
N LYS A 190 20.00 3.55 -12.15
CA LYS A 190 20.78 2.33 -11.89
C LYS A 190 20.20 1.47 -10.78
N TYR A 191 19.75 2.06 -9.70
CA TYR A 191 19.28 1.31 -8.53
C TYR A 191 17.92 0.68 -8.77
N GLU A 192 16.98 1.46 -9.26
CA GLU A 192 15.62 0.98 -9.54
C GLU A 192 15.61 -0.11 -10.60
N CYS A 193 16.29 0.11 -11.73
CA CYS A 193 16.46 -0.91 -12.77
C CYS A 193 17.14 -2.18 -12.23
N SER A 194 18.16 -2.05 -11.38
CA SER A 194 18.85 -3.21 -10.79
C SER A 194 17.95 -4.03 -9.86
N ILE A 195 17.09 -3.36 -9.08
CA ILE A 195 16.11 -4.02 -8.21
C ILE A 195 15.11 -4.79 -9.07
N LEU A 196 14.57 -4.16 -10.12
CA LEU A 196 13.62 -4.79 -11.02
C LEU A 196 14.22 -6.03 -11.70
N MET A 197 15.44 -5.93 -12.20
CA MET A 197 16.17 -7.07 -12.78
C MET A 197 16.41 -8.20 -11.79
N ALA A 198 16.73 -7.86 -10.53
CA ALA A 198 16.96 -8.85 -9.48
C ALA A 198 15.66 -9.57 -9.05
N LEU A 199 14.53 -8.88 -9.07
CA LEU A 199 13.21 -9.44 -8.74
C LEU A 199 12.68 -10.32 -9.88
N TYR A 200 12.97 -9.97 -11.13
CA TYR A 200 12.44 -10.62 -12.33
C TYR A 200 13.56 -10.98 -13.32
N PRO A 201 14.50 -11.87 -12.94
CA PRO A 201 15.69 -12.15 -13.75
C PRO A 201 15.37 -12.78 -15.13
N ASP A 202 14.23 -13.44 -15.25
CA ASP A 202 13.79 -14.12 -16.48
C ASP A 202 12.87 -13.24 -17.35
N ALA A 203 12.46 -12.07 -16.85
CA ALA A 203 11.53 -11.20 -17.54
C ALA A 203 12.28 -10.24 -18.49
N LYS A 204 12.64 -10.75 -19.67
CA LYS A 204 13.25 -9.93 -20.73
C LYS A 204 12.32 -8.79 -21.13
N GLY A 205 12.87 -7.58 -21.18
CA GLY A 205 12.15 -6.39 -21.63
C GLY A 205 11.49 -5.56 -20.52
N LEU A 206 11.82 -5.81 -19.27
CA LEU A 206 11.45 -4.91 -18.17
C LEU A 206 12.49 -3.79 -17.96
N VAL A 207 13.74 -4.06 -18.36
CA VAL A 207 14.88 -3.14 -18.34
C VAL A 207 15.74 -3.36 -19.56
#